data_d7ff3e3417b36e9fded444d02195861b
#
_entry.id   d7ff3e3417b36e9fded444d02195861b
#
_cell.length_a   1.000
_cell.length_b   1.000
_cell.length_c   1.000
_cell.angle_alpha   90.00
_cell.angle_beta   90.00
_cell.angle_gamma   90.00
#
_symmetry.space_group_name_H-M   'P 1'
#
loop_
_entity.id
_entity.type
_entity.pdbx_description
1 polymer ?
#
loop_
_entity_poly.entity_id
_entity_poly.type
_entity_poly.pdbx_seq_one_letter_code
_entity_poly.pdbx_strand_id
1 'polypeptide(L)'
;MYKIFRTPAHHLGRSTEPDYHPDEGTLYPTATHPRGWSEKADYELRADGKIYRCADHPLGGGSLPDYEIGPDCLLYRTDAHPDGKVAAPDYELSEIAH
;
A
#
# COMPACT_ATOMS: atom_id res chain seq x y z
N MET A 1 8.36 4.62 13.24
CA MET A 1 7.12 4.07 12.69
C MET A 1 7.06 4.35 11.19
N TYR A 2 6.68 3.37 10.40
CA TYR A 2 6.59 3.53 8.95
C TYR A 2 5.17 3.85 8.53
N LYS A 3 5.02 4.68 7.51
CA LYS A 3 3.76 4.93 6.84
C LYS A 3 3.95 4.83 5.33
N ILE A 4 2.87 4.68 4.59
CA ILE A 4 2.92 4.42 3.15
C ILE A 4 2.44 5.65 2.38
N PHE A 5 3.34 6.20 1.55
CA PHE A 5 3.12 7.42 0.76
C PHE A 5 3.07 7.07 -0.72
N ARG A 6 2.29 7.83 -1.48
CA ARG A 6 2.31 7.73 -2.94
C ARG A 6 3.62 8.27 -3.50
N THR A 7 4.12 7.61 -4.53
CA THR A 7 5.28 8.09 -5.30
C THR A 7 4.82 8.94 -6.49
N PRO A 8 5.74 9.64 -7.18
CA PRO A 8 5.40 10.35 -8.42
C PRO A 8 4.84 9.44 -9.51
N ALA A 9 5.13 8.12 -9.46
CA ALA A 9 4.64 7.16 -10.45
C ALA A 9 3.19 6.73 -10.20
N HIS A 10 2.63 7.02 -9.01
CA HIS A 10 1.22 6.75 -8.73
C HIS A 10 0.34 7.59 -9.64
N HIS A 11 -0.79 7.03 -10.10
CA HIS A 11 -1.68 7.74 -11.04
C HIS A 11 -2.23 9.05 -10.48
N LEU A 12 -2.29 9.21 -9.16
CA LEU A 12 -2.69 10.45 -8.50
C LEU A 12 -1.51 11.36 -8.16
N GLY A 13 -0.28 10.93 -8.51
CA GLY A 13 0.93 11.68 -8.20
C GLY A 13 1.40 11.54 -6.76
N ARG A 14 2.53 12.17 -6.47
CA ARG A 14 3.14 12.11 -5.15
C ARG A 14 2.26 12.76 -4.08
N SER A 15 2.24 12.17 -2.88
CA SER A 15 1.57 12.74 -1.72
C SER A 15 2.59 13.18 -0.67
N THR A 16 2.28 14.27 0.03
CA THR A 16 3.06 14.74 1.18
C THR A 16 2.56 14.12 2.49
N GLU A 17 1.36 13.52 2.44
CA GLU A 17 0.75 12.83 3.57
C GLU A 17 0.56 11.36 3.22
N PRO A 18 0.62 10.43 4.20
CA PRO A 18 0.51 9.02 3.92
C PRO A 18 -0.92 8.62 3.54
N ASP A 19 -1.05 7.66 2.61
CA ASP A 19 -2.34 7.05 2.28
C ASP A 19 -2.71 5.93 3.24
N TYR A 20 -1.72 5.23 3.79
CA TYR A 20 -1.93 4.10 4.71
C TYR A 20 -1.01 4.21 5.91
N HIS A 21 -1.50 3.69 7.06
CA HIS A 21 -0.66 3.48 8.23
C HIS A 21 -0.72 2.00 8.61
N PRO A 22 0.44 1.36 8.85
CA PRO A 22 0.46 -0.03 9.29
C PRO A 22 0.18 -0.14 10.79
N ASP A 23 -0.54 -1.20 11.15
CA ASP A 23 -0.76 -1.60 12.53
C ASP A 23 -0.69 -3.12 12.58
N GLU A 24 0.37 -3.64 13.19
CA GLU A 24 0.63 -5.09 13.27
C GLU A 24 0.58 -5.79 11.90
N GLY A 25 1.15 -5.13 10.88
CA GLY A 25 1.19 -5.68 9.53
C GLY A 25 -0.06 -5.47 8.71
N THR A 26 -1.08 -4.84 9.27
CA THR A 26 -2.32 -4.53 8.56
C THR A 26 -2.33 -3.06 8.17
N LEU A 27 -2.72 -2.75 6.92
CA LEU A 27 -2.66 -1.40 6.37
C LEU A 27 -4.03 -0.75 6.34
N TYR A 28 -4.19 0.34 7.09
CA TYR A 28 -5.44 1.08 7.21
C TYR A 28 -5.38 2.39 6.44
N PRO A 29 -6.44 2.75 5.68
CA PRO A 29 -6.50 4.06 5.02
C PRO A 29 -6.47 5.19 6.05
N THR A 30 -5.72 6.24 5.73
CA THR A 30 -5.67 7.45 6.57
C THR A 30 -6.71 8.47 6.11
N ALA A 31 -6.85 9.57 6.87
CA ALA A 31 -7.73 10.67 6.49
C ALA A 31 -7.34 11.31 5.15
N THR A 32 -6.07 11.18 4.75
CA THR A 32 -5.57 11.73 3.48
C THR A 32 -5.64 10.74 2.32
N HIS A 33 -6.11 9.51 2.57
CA HIS A 33 -6.40 8.56 1.50
C HIS A 33 -7.51 9.14 0.61
N PRO A 34 -7.47 8.91 -0.71
CA PRO A 34 -8.52 9.43 -1.62
C PRO A 34 -9.94 9.08 -1.22
N ARG A 35 -10.16 7.91 -0.58
CA ARG A 35 -11.46 7.47 -0.07
C ARG A 35 -11.72 7.89 1.37
N GLY A 36 -10.75 8.59 2.01
CA GLY A 36 -10.84 8.99 3.40
C GLY A 36 -10.49 7.89 4.40
N TRP A 37 -10.51 8.24 5.67
CA TRP A 37 -10.18 7.33 6.76
C TRP A 37 -11.18 6.17 6.85
N SER A 38 -10.67 4.99 7.22
CA SER A 38 -11.50 3.81 7.49
C SER A 38 -10.93 3.05 8.67
N GLU A 39 -11.82 2.49 9.49
CA GLU A 39 -11.44 1.56 10.56
C GLU A 39 -11.21 0.15 10.02
N LYS A 40 -11.53 -0.09 8.75
CA LYS A 40 -11.34 -1.38 8.09
C LYS A 40 -10.10 -1.32 7.21
N ALA A 41 -9.28 -2.38 7.28
CA ALA A 41 -8.03 -2.45 6.55
C ALA A 41 -8.26 -2.80 5.07
N ASP A 42 -7.48 -2.19 4.18
CA ASP A 42 -7.48 -2.54 2.77
C ASP A 42 -6.49 -3.65 2.45
N TYR A 43 -5.34 -3.67 3.13
CA TYR A 43 -4.23 -4.58 2.81
C TYR A 43 -3.60 -5.15 4.07
N GLU A 44 -2.88 -6.29 3.90
CA GLU A 44 -2.00 -6.82 4.94
C GLU A 44 -0.63 -7.12 4.35
N LEU A 45 0.41 -6.82 5.12
CA LEU A 45 1.78 -7.19 4.82
C LEU A 45 2.06 -8.53 5.47
N ARG A 46 2.48 -9.52 4.68
CA ARG A 46 2.83 -10.85 5.18
C ARG A 46 4.34 -11.02 5.28
N ALA A 47 4.74 -12.10 5.96
CA ALA A 47 6.15 -12.39 6.22
C ALA A 47 6.98 -12.59 4.95
N ASP A 48 6.35 -12.87 3.81
CA ASP A 48 7.03 -13.00 2.52
C ASP A 48 7.42 -11.66 1.88
N GLY A 49 7.12 -10.53 2.56
CA GLY A 49 7.40 -9.20 2.02
C GLY A 49 6.43 -8.73 0.96
N LYS A 50 5.29 -9.41 0.83
CA LYS A 50 4.25 -9.07 -0.15
C LYS A 50 3.01 -8.56 0.54
N ILE A 51 2.22 -7.76 -0.20
CA ILE A 51 1.04 -7.08 0.32
C ILE A 51 -0.20 -7.62 -0.36
N TYR A 52 -1.11 -8.17 0.45
CA TYR A 52 -2.33 -8.85 0.00
C TYR A 52 -3.55 -8.02 0.35
N ARG A 53 -4.59 -8.09 -0.49
CA ARG A 53 -5.87 -7.45 -0.19
C ARG A 53 -6.56 -8.15 0.98
N CYS A 54 -7.09 -7.35 1.92
CA CYS A 54 -7.97 -7.83 2.97
C CYS A 54 -9.40 -8.00 2.43
N ALA A 55 -10.23 -8.74 3.16
CA ALA A 55 -11.64 -8.94 2.79
C ALA A 55 -12.41 -7.62 2.68
N ASP A 56 -12.02 -6.60 3.42
CA ASP A 56 -12.66 -5.28 3.44
C ASP A 56 -12.19 -4.35 2.30
N HIS A 57 -11.22 -4.79 1.50
CA HIS A 57 -10.80 -4.02 0.32
C HIS A 57 -11.98 -3.85 -0.65
N PRO A 58 -12.12 -2.69 -1.33
CA PRO A 58 -13.23 -2.48 -2.27
C PRO A 58 -13.40 -3.56 -3.32
N LEU A 59 -12.30 -4.23 -3.71
CA LEU A 59 -12.32 -5.33 -4.67
C LEU A 59 -12.43 -6.71 -4.00
N GLY A 60 -12.59 -6.75 -2.67
CA GLY A 60 -12.62 -7.99 -1.91
C GLY A 60 -11.22 -8.56 -1.64
N GLY A 61 -11.15 -9.60 -0.82
CA GLY A 61 -9.90 -10.27 -0.49
C GLY A 61 -9.26 -10.94 -1.69
N GLY A 62 -7.92 -11.03 -1.70
CA GLY A 62 -7.18 -11.69 -2.76
C GLY A 62 -6.27 -12.78 -2.21
N SER A 63 -6.14 -13.88 -2.96
CA SER A 63 -5.20 -14.96 -2.63
C SER A 63 -3.80 -14.70 -3.18
N LEU A 64 -3.66 -13.72 -4.10
CA LEU A 64 -2.39 -13.31 -4.68
C LEU A 64 -2.09 -11.87 -4.26
N PRO A 65 -0.80 -11.52 -4.07
CA PRO A 65 -0.45 -10.17 -3.62
C PRO A 65 -0.60 -9.15 -4.73
N ASP A 66 -1.06 -7.94 -4.39
CA ASP A 66 -1.11 -6.82 -5.32
C ASP A 66 0.23 -6.09 -5.41
N TYR A 67 1.01 -6.09 -4.32
CA TYR A 67 2.30 -5.39 -4.23
C TYR A 67 3.35 -6.26 -3.57
N GLU A 68 4.61 -5.95 -3.87
CA GLU A 68 5.76 -6.50 -3.15
C GLU A 68 6.68 -5.36 -2.75
N ILE A 69 7.34 -5.51 -1.60
CA ILE A 69 8.30 -4.53 -1.10
C ILE A 69 9.68 -4.89 -1.63
N GLY A 70 10.28 -3.95 -2.37
CA GLY A 70 11.65 -4.11 -2.83
C GLY A 70 12.67 -3.77 -1.75
N PRO A 71 13.96 -4.07 -1.98
CA PRO A 71 15.03 -3.76 -1.03
C PRO A 71 15.23 -2.27 -0.80
N ASP A 72 14.66 -1.43 -1.66
CA ASP A 72 14.69 0.03 -1.57
C ASP A 72 13.51 0.60 -0.77
N CYS A 73 12.70 -0.24 -0.13
CA CYS A 73 11.49 0.14 0.61
C CYS A 73 10.41 0.77 -0.28
N LEU A 74 10.40 0.45 -1.56
CA LEU A 74 9.37 0.86 -2.50
C LEU A 74 8.41 -0.29 -2.76
N LEU A 75 7.13 0.04 -2.99
CA LEU A 75 6.08 -0.94 -3.22
C LEU A 75 5.80 -1.03 -4.72
N TYR A 76 6.08 -2.19 -5.30
CA TYR A 76 5.92 -2.46 -6.74
C TYR A 76 4.69 -3.32 -6.98
N ARG A 77 3.94 -3.01 -8.04
CA ARG A 77 2.82 -3.85 -8.46
C ARG A 77 3.32 -5.22 -8.89
N THR A 78 2.54 -6.24 -8.53
CA THR A 78 2.78 -7.61 -9.02
C THR A 78 1.91 -7.88 -10.23
N ASP A 79 2.10 -9.04 -10.87
CA ASP A 79 1.25 -9.47 -11.99
C ASP A 79 -0.22 -9.64 -11.58
N ALA A 80 -0.49 -9.83 -10.30
CA ALA A 80 -1.85 -9.98 -9.77
C ALA A 80 -2.57 -8.65 -9.52
N HIS A 81 -1.85 -7.51 -9.62
CA HIS A 81 -2.47 -6.19 -9.46
C HIS A 81 -3.55 -6.01 -10.54
N PRO A 82 -4.72 -5.41 -10.20
CA PRO A 82 -5.81 -5.22 -11.18
C PRO A 82 -5.38 -4.51 -12.46
N ASP A 83 -4.43 -3.58 -12.37
CA ASP A 83 -3.92 -2.82 -13.53
C ASP A 83 -2.65 -3.41 -14.14
N GLY A 84 -2.23 -4.58 -13.64
CA GLY A 84 -1.04 -5.26 -14.12
C GLY A 84 0.26 -4.71 -13.56
N LYS A 85 1.36 -5.41 -13.86
CA LYS A 85 2.69 -5.06 -13.38
C LYS A 85 3.24 -3.87 -14.16
N VAL A 86 3.90 -2.94 -13.42
CA VAL A 86 4.65 -1.83 -14.00
C VAL A 86 6.04 -1.76 -13.36
N ALA A 87 6.99 -1.15 -14.09
CA ALA A 87 8.36 -1.06 -13.60
C ALA A 87 8.53 -0.02 -12.47
N ALA A 88 7.70 1.02 -12.47
CA ALA A 88 7.80 2.08 -11.47
C ALA A 88 6.94 1.76 -10.23
N PRO A 89 7.42 2.07 -9.00
CA PRO A 89 6.66 1.79 -7.78
C PRO A 89 5.54 2.81 -7.58
N ASP A 90 4.38 2.35 -7.04
CA ASP A 90 3.27 3.24 -6.72
C ASP A 90 3.42 3.90 -5.35
N TYR A 91 4.04 3.22 -4.40
CA TYR A 91 4.13 3.67 -3.01
C TYR A 91 5.54 3.51 -2.47
N GLU A 92 5.83 4.28 -1.42
CA GLU A 92 7.06 4.14 -0.66
C GLU A 92 6.74 3.95 0.82
N LEU A 93 7.53 3.11 1.47
CA LEU A 93 7.46 2.90 2.90
C LEU A 93 8.47 3.84 3.54
N SER A 94 8.00 4.85 4.24
CA SER A 94 8.87 5.87 4.82
C SER A 94 8.68 5.95 6.32
N GLU A 95 9.79 6.03 7.05
CA GLU A 95 9.77 6.24 8.49
C GLU A 95 9.44 7.70 8.79
N ILE A 96 8.50 7.90 9.72
CA ILE A 96 8.13 9.25 10.15
C ILE A 96 8.84 9.56 11.45
N ALA A 97 9.64 10.61 11.43
CA ALA A 97 10.28 11.16 12.62
C ALA A 97 9.24 11.90 13.46
N HIS A 98 9.34 11.74 14.76
CA HIS A 98 8.48 12.42 15.73
C HIS A 98 9.25 13.52 16.43
#